data_27e43ff31a21202f39fd1fb20ab386a0
#
_entry.id   27e43ff31a21202f39fd1fb20ab386a0
#
_cell.length_a   1.000
_cell.length_b   1.000
_cell.length_c   1.000
_cell.angle_alpha   90.00
_cell.angle_beta   90.00
_cell.angle_gamma   90.00
#
_symmetry.space_group_name_H-M   'P 1'
#
loop_
_entity.id
_entity.type
_entity.pdbx_description
1 polymer ?
#
loop_
_entity_poly.entity_id
_entity_poly.type
_entity_poly.pdbx_seq_one_letter_code
_entity_poly.pdbx_strand_id
1 'polypeptide(L)'
;MGRNNLVGAWGEALAAEYLRKKRYQILEANFRTRIGEIDLIASNRQYLVFVEVKLRKNADFAMAREFVDYRKQGKIRSTAQLYLAYHPTRLQPRFDVIEIYAPEGMETKSPVINHLEDAFE
;
A
#
# COMPACT_ATOMS: atom_id res chain seq x y z
N MET A 1 -3.23 15.82 -11.15
CA MET A 1 -3.89 16.23 -10.12
C MET A 1 -5.29 15.97 -10.23
N GLY A 2 -6.14 16.53 -9.65
CA GLY A 2 -7.52 16.41 -9.76
C GLY A 2 -8.09 15.20 -9.09
N ARG A 3 -9.13 14.64 -9.71
CA ARG A 3 -9.91 13.63 -9.04
C ARG A 3 -9.16 12.38 -8.68
N ASN A 4 -8.22 12.00 -9.51
CA ASN A 4 -7.46 10.79 -9.26
C ASN A 4 -6.70 10.90 -7.96
N ASN A 5 -6.18 12.10 -7.66
CA ASN A 5 -5.47 12.29 -6.43
C ASN A 5 -6.39 12.21 -5.21
N LEU A 6 -7.62 12.72 -5.34
CA LEU A 6 -8.56 12.65 -4.24
C LEU A 6 -8.95 11.23 -3.91
N VAL A 7 -9.25 10.43 -4.93
CA VAL A 7 -9.63 9.05 -4.72
C VAL A 7 -8.47 8.25 -4.15
N GLY A 8 -7.27 8.48 -4.68
CA GLY A 8 -6.10 7.80 -4.17
C GLY A 8 -5.82 8.16 -2.73
N ALA A 9 -5.92 9.45 -2.39
CA ALA A 9 -5.68 9.87 -1.03
C ALA A 9 -6.70 9.27 -0.07
N TRP A 10 -7.95 9.17 -0.50
CA TRP A 10 -8.98 8.55 0.31
C TRP A 10 -8.66 7.09 0.59
N GLY A 11 -8.26 6.35 -0.43
CA GLY A 11 -7.92 4.95 -0.25
C GLY A 11 -6.72 4.77 0.66
N GLU A 12 -5.71 5.62 0.50
CA GLU A 12 -4.54 5.52 1.35
C GLU A 12 -4.87 5.85 2.79
N ALA A 13 -5.78 6.81 3.02
CA ALA A 13 -6.20 7.14 4.37
C ALA A 13 -6.92 5.97 5.02
N LEU A 14 -7.77 5.27 4.26
CA LEU A 14 -8.44 4.09 4.78
C LEU A 14 -7.44 3.00 5.14
N ALA A 15 -6.48 2.78 4.27
CA ALA A 15 -5.46 1.76 4.51
C ALA A 15 -4.62 2.11 5.73
N ALA A 16 -4.28 3.39 5.89
CA ALA A 16 -3.49 3.83 7.03
C ALA A 16 -4.24 3.61 8.33
N GLU A 17 -5.53 3.95 8.33
CA GLU A 17 -6.34 3.75 9.52
C GLU A 17 -6.47 2.28 9.88
N TYR A 18 -6.67 1.44 8.86
CA TYR A 18 -6.72 0.01 9.05
C TYR A 18 -5.45 -0.50 9.71
N LEU A 19 -4.30 -0.06 9.20
CA LEU A 19 -3.02 -0.49 9.74
C LEU A 19 -2.82 0.01 11.17
N ARG A 20 -3.22 1.23 11.47
CA ARG A 20 -3.10 1.75 12.83
C ARG A 20 -3.92 0.93 13.81
N LYS A 21 -5.09 0.50 13.40
CA LYS A 21 -5.91 -0.34 14.25
C LYS A 21 -5.27 -1.70 14.49
N LYS A 22 -4.41 -2.13 13.59
CA LYS A 22 -3.66 -3.37 13.75
C LYS A 22 -2.31 -3.12 14.43
N ARG A 23 -2.13 -1.94 14.99
CA ARG A 23 -0.97 -1.58 15.78
C ARG A 23 0.29 -1.35 14.96
N TYR A 24 0.12 -0.98 13.71
CA TYR A 24 1.23 -0.49 12.91
C TYR A 24 1.36 1.00 13.13
N GLN A 25 2.60 1.49 13.04
CA GLN A 25 2.87 2.91 13.01
C GLN A 25 3.09 3.31 11.56
N ILE A 26 2.44 4.37 11.12
CA ILE A 26 2.62 4.86 9.75
C ILE A 26 3.82 5.79 9.74
N LEU A 27 4.83 5.43 8.97
CA LEU A 27 6.05 6.20 8.89
C LEU A 27 6.03 7.19 7.74
N GLU A 28 5.48 6.78 6.59
CA GLU A 28 5.43 7.63 5.42
C GLU A 28 4.15 7.37 4.64
N ALA A 29 3.65 8.40 4.00
CA ALA A 29 2.56 8.26 3.04
C ALA A 29 3.03 8.91 1.75
N ASN A 30 2.83 8.21 0.63
CA ASN A 30 3.25 8.70 -0.69
C ASN A 30 4.74 9.01 -0.73
N PHE A 31 5.53 8.01 -0.40
CA PHE A 31 6.98 8.15 -0.48
C PHE A 31 7.38 8.08 -1.96
N ARG A 32 7.88 9.18 -2.49
CA ARG A 32 8.18 9.31 -3.91
C ARG A 32 9.64 9.56 -4.14
N THR A 33 10.19 8.91 -5.15
CA THR A 33 11.55 9.13 -5.59
C THR A 33 11.59 9.13 -7.09
N ARG A 34 12.76 9.35 -7.67
CA ARG A 34 12.90 9.27 -9.11
C ARG A 34 12.70 7.87 -9.63
N ILE A 35 12.94 6.88 -8.79
CA ILE A 35 12.82 5.49 -9.18
C ILE A 35 11.36 5.05 -9.20
N GLY A 36 10.58 5.48 -8.24
CA GLY A 36 9.19 5.08 -8.13
C GLY A 36 8.59 5.60 -6.84
N GLU A 37 7.42 5.04 -6.48
CA GLU A 37 6.76 5.50 -5.27
C GLU A 37 6.19 4.33 -4.50
N ILE A 38 5.97 4.53 -3.22
CA ILE A 38 5.37 3.55 -2.33
C ILE A 38 4.24 4.27 -1.61
N ASP A 39 3.06 3.66 -1.62
CA ASP A 39 1.88 4.34 -1.09
C ASP A 39 1.97 4.57 0.41
N LEU A 40 2.36 3.56 1.16
CA LEU A 40 2.51 3.68 2.60
C LEU A 40 3.73 2.91 3.06
N ILE A 41 4.42 3.42 4.07
CA ILE A 41 5.47 2.70 4.75
C ILE A 41 5.08 2.66 6.21
N ALA A 42 5.02 1.46 6.78
CA ALA A 42 4.54 1.27 8.15
C ALA A 42 5.43 0.28 8.88
N SER A 43 5.36 0.30 10.20
CA SER A 43 6.16 -0.63 10.99
C SER A 43 5.38 -1.15 12.18
N ASN A 44 5.72 -2.35 12.62
CA ASN A 44 5.29 -2.86 13.90
C ASN A 44 6.55 -3.36 14.62
N ARG A 45 6.39 -4.24 15.60
CA ARG A 45 7.55 -4.69 16.36
C ARG A 45 8.50 -5.54 15.55
N GLN A 46 8.01 -6.18 14.50
CA GLN A 46 8.78 -7.16 13.77
C GLN A 46 9.11 -6.72 12.35
N TYR A 47 8.21 -6.00 11.71
CA TYR A 47 8.33 -5.73 10.27
C TYR A 47 8.35 -4.26 9.94
N LEU A 48 9.08 -3.94 8.89
CA LEU A 48 8.97 -2.67 8.18
C LEU A 48 8.27 -3.00 6.87
N VAL A 49 7.07 -2.47 6.68
CA VAL A 49 6.19 -2.90 5.61
C VAL A 49 6.04 -1.81 4.57
N PHE A 50 6.28 -2.17 3.32
CA PHE A 50 6.07 -1.29 2.18
C PHE A 50 4.78 -1.72 1.53
N VAL A 51 3.80 -0.81 1.46
CA VAL A 51 2.42 -1.16 1.14
C VAL A 51 1.97 -0.49 -0.15
N GLU A 52 1.41 -1.30 -1.03
CA GLU A 52 0.75 -0.81 -2.23
C GLU A 52 -0.75 -0.87 -1.96
N VAL A 53 -1.45 0.24 -2.19
CA VAL A 53 -2.89 0.31 -1.96
C VAL A 53 -3.60 0.23 -3.30
N LYS A 54 -4.56 -0.68 -3.41
CA LYS A 54 -5.31 -0.90 -4.63
C LYS A 54 -6.79 -0.70 -4.39
N LEU A 55 -7.38 0.23 -5.12
CA LEU A 55 -8.83 0.41 -5.07
C LEU A 55 -9.47 -0.47 -6.11
N ARG A 56 -10.49 -1.20 -5.73
CA ARG A 56 -11.20 -2.11 -6.60
C ARG A 56 -12.68 -1.81 -6.57
N LYS A 57 -13.36 -1.99 -7.71
CA LYS A 57 -14.79 -1.80 -7.71
C LYS A 57 -15.53 -3.07 -7.33
N ASN A 58 -14.98 -4.21 -7.67
CA ASN A 58 -15.62 -5.46 -7.27
C ASN A 58 -14.57 -6.57 -7.22
N ALA A 59 -14.92 -7.62 -6.50
CA ALA A 59 -14.00 -8.71 -6.26
C ALA A 59 -13.70 -9.53 -7.50
N ASP A 60 -14.70 -9.66 -8.38
CA ASP A 60 -14.51 -10.47 -9.58
C ASP A 60 -13.40 -9.90 -10.44
N PHE A 61 -13.42 -8.57 -10.58
CA PHE A 61 -12.41 -7.94 -11.37
C PHE A 61 -11.05 -8.10 -10.73
N ALA A 62 -10.97 -8.00 -9.41
CA ALA A 62 -9.71 -8.15 -8.72
C ALA A 62 -9.12 -9.53 -8.89
N MET A 63 -9.99 -10.54 -8.94
CA MET A 63 -9.47 -11.88 -9.08
C MET A 63 -8.74 -12.08 -10.37
N ALA A 64 -9.06 -11.31 -11.37
CA ALA A 64 -8.50 -11.56 -12.68
C ALA A 64 -7.03 -11.22 -12.74
N ARG A 65 -6.58 -10.26 -12.03
CA ARG A 65 -5.26 -9.96 -12.20
C ARG A 65 -4.80 -9.00 -11.33
N GLU A 66 -5.00 -9.04 -10.42
CA GLU A 66 -4.77 -8.27 -9.72
C GLU A 66 -3.68 -8.11 -9.05
N PHE A 67 -2.79 -8.72 -9.16
CA PHE A 67 -1.52 -8.58 -8.56
C PHE A 67 -0.78 -7.39 -9.08
N VAL A 68 0.09 -6.80 -8.27
CA VAL A 68 1.06 -5.80 -8.71
C VAL A 68 1.96 -6.52 -9.70
N ASP A 69 2.10 -5.99 -10.92
CA ASP A 69 2.85 -6.72 -11.92
C ASP A 69 4.35 -6.69 -11.64
N TYR A 70 5.08 -7.53 -12.33
CA TYR A 70 6.48 -7.77 -12.04
C TYR A 70 7.34 -6.52 -12.20
N ARG A 71 7.05 -5.70 -13.19
CA ARG A 71 7.80 -4.48 -13.42
C ARG A 71 7.59 -3.50 -12.28
N LYS A 72 6.35 -3.36 -11.83
CA LYS A 72 6.05 -2.47 -10.73
C LYS A 72 6.65 -2.98 -9.44
N GLN A 73 6.68 -4.29 -9.25
CA GLN A 73 7.34 -4.86 -8.08
C GLN A 73 8.80 -4.47 -8.05
N GLY A 74 9.46 -4.50 -9.21
CA GLY A 74 10.86 -4.09 -9.28
C GLY A 74 11.08 -2.65 -8.86
N LYS A 75 10.18 -1.76 -9.30
CA LYS A 75 10.29 -0.36 -8.91
C LYS A 75 10.06 -0.17 -7.42
N ILE A 76 9.12 -0.90 -6.86
CA ILE A 76 8.85 -0.83 -5.44
C ILE A 76 10.05 -1.33 -4.65
N ARG A 77 10.64 -2.45 -5.09
CA ARG A 77 11.83 -2.98 -4.40
C ARG A 77 12.98 -1.98 -4.42
N SER A 78 13.22 -1.36 -5.57
CA SER A 78 14.30 -0.39 -5.69
C SER A 78 14.04 0.85 -4.83
N THR A 79 12.79 1.30 -4.80
CA THR A 79 12.41 2.45 -3.98
C THR A 79 12.56 2.11 -2.50
N ALA A 80 12.17 0.88 -2.11
CA ALA A 80 12.32 0.44 -0.74
C ALA A 80 13.79 0.37 -0.33
N GLN A 81 14.65 -0.09 -1.23
CA GLN A 81 16.08 -0.13 -0.93
C GLN A 81 16.63 1.26 -0.67
N LEU A 82 16.14 2.24 -1.44
CA LEU A 82 16.57 3.61 -1.22
C LEU A 82 16.10 4.11 0.14
N TYR A 83 14.86 3.79 0.50
CA TYR A 83 14.35 4.18 1.81
C TYR A 83 15.21 3.57 2.92
N LEU A 84 15.51 2.28 2.80
CA LEU A 84 16.27 1.59 3.81
C LEU A 84 17.71 2.11 3.92
N ALA A 85 18.26 2.61 2.82
CA ALA A 85 19.60 3.18 2.87
C ALA A 85 19.64 4.42 3.74
N TYR A 86 18.56 5.21 3.73
CA TYR A 86 18.50 6.41 4.54
C TYR A 86 17.86 6.20 5.90
N HIS A 87 17.21 5.06 6.09
CA HIS A 87 16.54 4.77 7.36
C HIS A 87 16.89 3.34 7.77
N PRO A 88 18.12 3.11 8.22
CA PRO A 88 18.52 1.76 8.61
C PRO A 88 17.65 1.24 9.75
N THR A 89 17.33 -0.05 9.72
CA THR A 89 16.48 -0.64 10.73
C THR A 89 16.83 -2.10 10.90
N ARG A 90 16.48 -2.65 12.06
CA ARG A 90 16.61 -4.08 12.31
C ARG A 90 15.33 -4.84 11.97
N LEU A 91 14.26 -4.10 11.63
CA LEU A 91 13.00 -4.75 11.31
C LEU A 91 13.12 -5.50 9.99
N GLN A 92 12.34 -6.56 9.88
CA GLN A 92 12.32 -7.35 8.65
C GLN A 92 11.50 -6.63 7.59
N PRO A 93 12.06 -6.33 6.42
CA PRO A 93 11.27 -5.71 5.35
C PRO A 93 10.23 -6.69 4.81
N ARG A 94 9.06 -6.15 4.45
CA ARG A 94 7.98 -6.96 3.92
C ARG A 94 7.18 -6.11 2.95
N PHE A 95 6.73 -6.71 1.85
CA PHE A 95 5.94 -6.02 0.83
C PHE A 95 4.51 -6.51 0.88
N ASP A 96 3.58 -5.60 1.15
CA ASP A 96 2.18 -5.95 1.29
C ASP A 96 1.34 -5.22 0.26
N VAL A 97 0.18 -5.78 -0.03
CA VAL A 97 -0.83 -5.11 -0.86
C VAL A 97 -2.09 -5.00 -0.01
N ILE A 98 -2.69 -3.84 0.02
CA ILE A 98 -3.98 -3.66 0.67
C ILE A 98 -4.98 -3.28 -0.40
N GLU A 99 -5.95 -4.16 -0.62
CA GLU A 99 -7.03 -3.93 -1.56
C GLU A 99 -8.22 -3.36 -0.83
N ILE A 100 -8.84 -2.34 -1.42
CA ILE A 100 -10.01 -1.72 -0.84
C ILE A 100 -11.13 -1.83 -1.88
N TYR A 101 -12.16 -2.59 -1.53
CA TYR A 101 -13.29 -2.80 -2.43
C TYR A 101 -14.32 -1.72 -2.15
N ALA A 102 -14.47 -0.82 -3.10
CA ALA A 102 -15.33 0.34 -2.95
C ALA A 102 -16.16 0.51 -4.21
N PRO A 103 -17.27 -0.22 -4.33
CA PRO A 103 -18.07 -0.21 -5.57
C PRO A 103 -18.57 1.17 -5.96
N GLU A 104 -18.77 2.03 -5.00
CA GLU A 104 -19.26 3.37 -5.28
C GLU A 104 -18.21 4.42 -4.98
N GLY A 105 -16.95 4.04 -5.07
CA GLY A 105 -15.87 4.98 -4.86
C GLY A 105 -15.91 5.56 -3.47
N MET A 106 -15.66 6.84 -3.37
CA MET A 106 -15.60 7.50 -2.07
C MET A 106 -16.95 7.53 -1.36
N GLU A 107 -18.02 7.21 -2.07
CA GLU A 107 -19.34 7.19 -1.44
C GLU A 107 -19.72 5.82 -0.92
N THR A 108 -18.83 4.86 -1.04
CA THR A 108 -19.07 3.52 -0.52
C THR A 108 -19.20 3.58 0.98
N LYS A 109 -20.31 3.03 1.51
CA LYS A 109 -20.58 3.15 2.93
C LYS A 109 -19.71 2.25 3.78
N SER A 110 -19.44 1.06 3.29
CA SER A 110 -18.65 0.10 4.06
C SER A 110 -17.63 -0.55 3.16
N PRO A 111 -16.54 0.17 2.84
CA PRO A 111 -15.51 -0.44 2.00
C PRO A 111 -14.94 -1.66 2.69
N VAL A 112 -14.65 -2.69 1.89
CA VAL A 112 -14.08 -3.92 2.42
C VAL A 112 -12.58 -3.91 2.15
N ILE A 113 -11.79 -4.20 3.16
CA ILE A 113 -10.35 -4.20 3.05
C ILE A 113 -9.84 -5.63 3.04
N ASN A 114 -8.98 -5.93 2.07
CA ASN A 114 -8.31 -7.22 1.99
C ASN A 114 -6.82 -6.97 2.04
N HIS A 115 -6.16 -7.42 3.10
CA HIS A 115 -4.75 -7.17 3.32
C HIS A 115 -3.95 -8.41 2.95
N LEU A 116 -3.14 -8.31 1.93
CA LEU A 116 -2.30 -9.40 1.47
C LEU A 116 -0.90 -9.17 2.02
N GLU A 117 -0.55 -9.87 3.07
CA GLU A 117 0.75 -9.74 3.69
C GLU A 117 1.78 -10.52 2.89
N ASP A 118 2.97 -9.96 2.78
CA ASP A 118 4.08 -10.63 2.10
C ASP A 118 3.66 -11.02 0.69
N ALA A 119 3.06 -10.07 -0.01
CA ALA A 119 2.46 -10.33 -1.31
C ALA A 119 3.49 -10.60 -2.40
N PHE A 120 4.71 -10.07 -2.26
CA PHE A 120 5.80 -10.37 -3.18
C PHE A 120 7.12 -10.06 -2.46
N GLU A 121 8.22 -10.45 -3.09
CA GLU A 121 9.53 -10.25 -2.49
C GLU A 121 10.40 -9.32 -3.28
#